data_dc129c51c2f0b6368cdb43bb4d111e5f
#
_entry.id   dc129c51c2f0b6368cdb43bb4d111e5f
#
_cell.length_a   1.000
_cell.length_b   1.000
_cell.length_c   1.000
_cell.angle_alpha   90.00
_cell.angle_beta   90.00
_cell.angle_gamma   90.00
#
_symmetry.space_group_name_H-M   'P 1'
#
loop_
_entity.id
_entity.type
_entity.pdbx_description
1 polymer ?
#
loop_
_entity_poly.entity_id
_entity_poly.type
_entity_poly.pdbx_seq_one_letter_code
_entity_poly.pdbx_strand_id
1 'polypeptide(L)'
;EWFTDEGLVESEIARRPNMMHTRTDLDREWTRATVHQVLINEKYIGSNVYNRISFKLKKLRGVNTPDMWIRKDDAFEPIVTRDIFYTAQGIIRARARRYSNEELIERLLGLYKHRGFLSGLVIDEAEGMPSSAVYAHRFGSLIRAYQMVGFTPGRDYQYLAVNRFLRRLHP
;
A
#
# COMPACT_ATOMS: atom_id res chain seq x y z
N GLU A 1 -18.06 5.75 8.42
CA GLU A 1 -18.95 6.17 7.31
C GLU A 1 -18.16 6.43 6.02
N TRP A 2 -17.41 7.53 5.83
CA TRP A 2 -16.70 7.83 4.56
C TRP A 2 -15.75 6.72 4.10
N PHE A 3 -15.05 6.08 5.02
CA PHE A 3 -14.09 5.02 4.72
C PHE A 3 -14.75 3.65 4.57
N THR A 4 -15.70 3.33 5.47
CA THR A 4 -16.34 2.00 5.55
C THR A 4 -17.53 1.87 4.59
N ASP A 5 -18.35 2.91 4.46
CA ASP A 5 -19.64 2.85 3.77
C ASP A 5 -19.54 3.44 2.36
N GLU A 6 -18.90 4.62 2.23
CA GLU A 6 -18.67 5.26 0.92
C GLU A 6 -17.43 4.70 0.19
N GLY A 7 -16.59 3.92 0.87
CA GLY A 7 -15.40 3.30 0.28
C GLY A 7 -14.29 4.29 -0.13
N LEU A 8 -14.32 5.54 0.37
CA LEU A 8 -13.34 6.55 0.00
C LEU A 8 -11.93 6.17 0.42
N VAL A 9 -10.94 6.62 -0.34
CA VAL A 9 -9.53 6.48 0.04
C VAL A 9 -9.10 7.59 1.00
N GLU A 10 -8.06 7.33 1.80
CA GLU A 10 -7.62 8.26 2.85
C GLU A 10 -7.27 9.66 2.32
N SER A 11 -6.76 9.76 1.07
CA SER A 11 -6.45 11.04 0.44
C SER A 11 -7.69 11.88 0.12
N GLU A 12 -8.78 11.24 -0.32
CA GLU A 12 -10.06 11.91 -0.57
C GLU A 12 -10.73 12.34 0.73
N ILE A 13 -10.66 11.50 1.77
CA ILE A 13 -11.14 11.85 3.11
C ILE A 13 -10.39 13.06 3.64
N ALA A 14 -9.06 13.14 3.46
CA ALA A 14 -8.26 14.27 3.90
C ALA A 14 -8.64 15.59 3.17
N ARG A 15 -9.06 15.51 1.91
CA ARG A 15 -9.48 16.69 1.14
C ARG A 15 -10.75 17.35 1.68
N ARG A 16 -11.73 16.56 2.16
CA ARG A 16 -13.03 17.08 2.64
C ARG A 16 -12.87 18.10 3.78
N PRO A 17 -12.22 17.79 4.92
CA PRO A 17 -12.03 18.77 5.99
C PRO A 17 -11.15 19.94 5.55
N ASN A 18 -10.15 19.73 4.68
CA ASN A 18 -9.34 20.82 4.16
C ASN A 18 -10.17 21.84 3.32
N MET A 19 -11.10 21.33 2.50
CA MET A 19 -12.02 22.20 1.75
C MET A 19 -12.97 22.98 2.67
N MET A 20 -13.29 22.44 3.85
CA MET A 20 -14.09 23.11 4.89
C MET A 20 -13.22 23.95 5.83
N HIS A 21 -11.94 24.14 5.50
CA HIS A 21 -10.96 24.85 6.36
C HIS A 21 -10.85 24.29 7.79
N THR A 22 -11.23 23.03 7.98
CA THR A 22 -11.10 22.34 9.28
C THR A 22 -9.69 21.80 9.41
N ARG A 23 -8.96 22.28 10.40
CA ARG A 23 -7.58 21.88 10.70
C ARG A 23 -7.54 20.71 11.69
N THR A 24 -6.39 20.05 11.76
CA THR A 24 -6.11 19.07 12.82
C THR A 24 -5.92 19.79 14.17
N ASP A 25 -5.86 19.03 15.27
CA ASP A 25 -5.54 19.50 16.62
C ASP A 25 -4.22 20.28 16.74
N LEU A 26 -3.29 20.05 15.81
CA LEU A 26 -2.01 20.75 15.71
C LEU A 26 -2.03 21.92 14.69
N ASP A 27 -3.21 22.39 14.32
CA ASP A 27 -3.42 23.47 13.32
C ASP A 27 -2.78 23.20 11.95
N ARG A 28 -2.76 21.91 11.55
CA ARG A 28 -2.19 21.47 10.27
C ARG A 28 -3.30 21.00 9.32
N GLU A 29 -2.99 20.97 8.03
CA GLU A 29 -3.85 20.35 7.03
C GLU A 29 -3.94 18.85 7.25
N TRP A 30 -5.10 18.29 6.94
CA TRP A 30 -5.29 16.87 6.89
C TRP A 30 -4.51 16.28 5.72
N THR A 31 -3.82 15.21 5.98
CA THR A 31 -3.08 14.43 4.99
C THR A 31 -3.56 12.98 4.99
N ARG A 32 -3.25 12.23 3.94
CA ARG A 32 -3.48 10.78 3.92
C ARG A 32 -2.92 10.10 5.17
N ALA A 33 -1.71 10.48 5.60
CA ALA A 33 -1.07 9.90 6.76
C ALA A 33 -1.82 10.19 8.06
N THR A 34 -2.35 11.42 8.22
CA THR A 34 -3.15 11.80 9.39
C THR A 34 -4.45 10.99 9.44
N VAL A 35 -5.16 10.87 8.31
CA VAL A 35 -6.38 10.05 8.23
C VAL A 35 -6.06 8.58 8.54
N HIS A 36 -4.98 8.04 7.98
CA HIS A 36 -4.55 6.68 8.27
C HIS A 36 -4.30 6.46 9.77
N GLN A 37 -3.62 7.40 10.45
CA GLN A 37 -3.39 7.32 11.90
C GLN A 37 -4.70 7.34 12.69
N VAL A 38 -5.70 8.12 12.28
CA VAL A 38 -7.04 8.08 12.89
C VAL A 38 -7.67 6.71 12.73
N LEU A 39 -7.66 6.14 11.52
CA LEU A 39 -8.28 4.86 11.22
C LEU A 39 -7.66 3.67 11.99
N ILE A 40 -6.37 3.74 12.36
CA ILE A 40 -5.68 2.64 13.07
C ILE A 40 -5.53 2.86 14.57
N ASN A 41 -6.03 3.98 15.12
CA ASN A 41 -5.85 4.32 16.51
C ASN A 41 -6.93 3.68 17.39
N GLU A 42 -6.54 2.68 18.15
CA GLU A 42 -7.43 1.91 19.03
C GLU A 42 -8.03 2.72 20.20
N LYS A 43 -7.54 3.95 20.44
CA LYS A 43 -8.17 4.83 21.44
C LYS A 43 -9.62 5.18 21.07
N TYR A 44 -9.95 5.22 19.80
CA TYR A 44 -11.32 5.51 19.34
C TYR A 44 -12.32 4.40 19.69
N ILE A 45 -11.85 3.18 19.96
CA ILE A 45 -12.66 2.07 20.50
C ILE A 45 -12.47 1.85 22.00
N GLY A 46 -11.90 2.83 22.68
CA GLY A 46 -11.71 2.80 24.13
C GLY A 46 -10.46 2.07 24.62
N SER A 47 -9.63 1.51 23.73
CA SER A 47 -8.44 0.75 24.12
C SER A 47 -7.19 1.62 24.18
N ASN A 48 -6.36 1.43 25.20
CA ASN A 48 -5.02 2.03 25.27
C ASN A 48 -3.95 0.97 25.05
N VAL A 49 -3.09 1.20 24.06
CA VAL A 49 -1.97 0.30 23.73
C VAL A 49 -0.66 1.06 23.84
N TYR A 50 0.15 0.63 24.78
CA TYR A 50 1.47 1.22 25.07
C TYR A 50 2.60 0.30 24.60
N ASN A 51 3.82 0.84 24.54
CA ASN A 51 5.05 0.12 24.18
C ASN A 51 5.08 -0.47 22.76
N ARG A 52 4.36 0.15 21.81
CA ARG A 52 4.44 -0.23 20.39
C ARG A 52 5.81 0.09 19.75
N ILE A 53 6.48 1.11 20.28
CA ILE A 53 7.74 1.62 19.75
C ILE A 53 8.75 1.71 20.90
N SER A 54 9.95 1.23 20.65
CA SER A 54 11.11 1.42 21.53
C SER A 54 12.05 2.46 20.95
N PHE A 55 12.45 3.41 21.76
CA PHE A 55 13.45 4.42 21.39
C PHE A 55 14.51 4.52 22.46
N LYS A 56 15.18 3.37 22.71
CA LYS A 56 16.22 3.25 23.73
C LYS A 56 17.38 4.19 23.45
N LEU A 57 17.72 4.99 24.45
CA LEU A 57 18.81 5.96 24.42
C LEU A 57 18.77 6.96 23.26
N LYS A 58 17.60 7.18 22.64
CA LYS A 58 17.38 8.07 21.49
C LYS A 58 18.29 7.77 20.27
N LYS A 59 18.85 6.55 20.17
CA LYS A 59 19.78 6.16 19.10
C LYS A 59 19.07 5.47 17.93
N LEU A 60 18.22 4.51 18.23
CA LEU A 60 17.50 3.76 17.20
C LEU A 60 16.03 3.63 17.59
N ARG A 61 15.14 3.96 16.63
CA ARG A 61 13.71 3.75 16.76
C ARG A 61 13.36 2.38 16.19
N GLY A 62 12.89 1.48 17.05
CA GLY A 62 12.43 0.15 16.67
C GLY A 62 10.94 -0.02 16.93
N VAL A 63 10.29 -0.88 16.15
CA VAL A 63 8.92 -1.32 16.40
C VAL A 63 8.98 -2.57 17.25
N ASN A 64 8.29 -2.56 18.39
CA ASN A 64 8.21 -3.72 19.27
C ASN A 64 7.19 -4.73 18.71
N THR A 65 7.45 -6.00 18.94
CA THR A 65 6.52 -7.08 18.60
C THR A 65 5.25 -7.01 19.45
N PRO A 66 4.11 -7.52 18.97
CA PRO A 66 2.83 -7.42 19.68
C PRO A 66 2.83 -8.03 21.09
N ASP A 67 3.66 -9.04 21.34
CA ASP A 67 3.86 -9.66 22.64
C ASP A 67 4.46 -8.72 23.71
N MET A 68 5.18 -7.69 23.25
CA MET A 68 5.73 -6.65 24.11
C MET A 68 4.77 -5.49 24.38
N TRP A 69 3.63 -5.46 23.73
CA TRP A 69 2.65 -4.37 23.90
C TRP A 69 1.90 -4.52 25.22
N ILE A 70 1.73 -3.41 25.91
CA ILE A 70 0.90 -3.33 27.11
C ILE A 70 -0.44 -2.77 26.69
N ARG A 71 -1.49 -3.60 26.84
CA ARG A 71 -2.85 -3.28 26.40
C ARG A 71 -3.80 -3.18 27.60
N LYS A 72 -4.62 -2.14 27.62
CA LYS A 72 -5.76 -2.01 28.49
C LYS A 72 -6.99 -1.66 27.65
N ASP A 73 -7.93 -2.56 27.60
CA ASP A 73 -9.24 -2.32 26.99
C ASP A 73 -10.13 -1.52 27.94
N ASP A 74 -11.12 -0.82 27.36
CA ASP A 74 -12.07 0.03 28.09
C ASP A 74 -11.39 1.07 29.01
N ALA A 75 -10.24 1.59 28.53
CA ALA A 75 -9.51 2.65 29.21
C ALA A 75 -10.10 4.05 28.98
N PHE A 76 -10.87 4.21 27.91
CA PHE A 76 -11.53 5.44 27.48
C PHE A 76 -12.95 5.14 27.03
N GLU A 77 -13.81 6.17 27.04
CA GLU A 77 -15.12 6.07 26.40
C GLU A 77 -14.94 5.94 24.86
N PRO A 78 -15.52 4.91 24.22
CA PRO A 78 -15.37 4.69 22.80
C PRO A 78 -16.14 5.75 22.01
N ILE A 79 -15.52 6.28 20.94
CA ILE A 79 -16.12 7.23 19.99
C ILE A 79 -16.77 6.50 18.83
N VAL A 80 -16.23 5.32 18.46
CA VAL A 80 -16.76 4.45 17.41
C VAL A 80 -16.94 3.04 17.94
N THR A 81 -17.88 2.29 17.33
CA THR A 81 -18.08 0.89 17.67
C THR A 81 -16.90 0.02 17.22
N ARG A 82 -16.68 -1.08 17.91
CA ARG A 82 -15.64 -2.05 17.54
C ARG A 82 -15.84 -2.59 16.12
N ASP A 83 -17.10 -2.81 15.71
CA ASP A 83 -17.42 -3.34 14.37
C ASP A 83 -16.97 -2.39 13.25
N ILE A 84 -17.27 -1.11 13.35
CA ILE A 84 -16.82 -0.09 12.38
C ILE A 84 -15.30 -0.03 12.34
N PHE A 85 -14.65 -0.06 13.49
CA PHE A 85 -13.20 -0.02 13.57
C PHE A 85 -12.55 -1.25 12.91
N TYR A 86 -12.99 -2.45 13.23
CA TYR A 86 -12.43 -3.66 12.65
C TYR A 86 -12.77 -3.84 11.19
N THR A 87 -13.92 -3.35 10.72
CA THR A 87 -14.25 -3.24 9.29
C THR A 87 -13.23 -2.34 8.58
N ALA A 88 -12.94 -1.16 9.14
CA ALA A 88 -11.92 -0.28 8.58
C ALA A 88 -10.54 -0.95 8.55
N GLN A 89 -10.15 -1.68 9.61
CA GLN A 89 -8.91 -2.45 9.64
C GLN A 89 -8.86 -3.55 8.56
N GLY A 90 -10.00 -4.21 8.33
CA GLY A 90 -10.14 -5.21 7.26
C GLY A 90 -9.90 -4.61 5.87
N ILE A 91 -10.53 -3.46 5.60
CA ILE A 91 -10.35 -2.71 4.35
C ILE A 91 -8.90 -2.27 4.16
N ILE A 92 -8.26 -1.72 5.21
CA ILE A 92 -6.84 -1.31 5.16
C ILE A 92 -5.95 -2.51 4.82
N ARG A 93 -6.15 -3.66 5.49
CA ARG A 93 -5.36 -4.88 5.22
C ARG A 93 -5.58 -5.39 3.80
N ALA A 94 -6.83 -5.40 3.32
CA ALA A 94 -7.15 -5.82 1.95
C ALA A 94 -6.47 -4.90 0.91
N ARG A 95 -6.51 -3.58 1.12
CA ARG A 95 -5.84 -2.60 0.24
C ARG A 95 -4.31 -2.66 0.34
N ALA A 96 -3.75 -3.02 1.50
CA ALA A 96 -2.31 -3.16 1.72
C ALA A 96 -1.76 -4.54 1.31
N ARG A 97 -2.61 -5.46 0.84
CA ARG A 97 -2.19 -6.80 0.43
C ARG A 97 -1.11 -6.70 -0.63
N ARG A 98 0.06 -7.23 -0.31
CA ARG A 98 1.15 -7.39 -1.27
C ARG A 98 1.02 -8.75 -1.91
N TYR A 99 0.90 -8.77 -3.22
CA TYR A 99 0.94 -10.02 -3.99
C TYR A 99 2.31 -10.69 -3.82
N SER A 100 2.31 -12.01 -3.70
CA SER A 100 3.53 -12.81 -3.81
C SER A 100 4.07 -12.78 -5.25
N ASN A 101 5.29 -13.25 -5.47
CA ASN A 101 5.86 -13.33 -6.82
C ASN A 101 5.06 -14.31 -7.69
N GLU A 102 4.63 -15.40 -7.10
CA GLU A 102 3.83 -16.45 -7.74
C GLU A 102 2.46 -15.90 -8.16
N GLU A 103 1.76 -15.21 -7.26
CA GLU A 103 0.48 -14.56 -7.55
C GLU A 103 0.61 -13.51 -8.67
N LEU A 104 1.71 -12.73 -8.69
CA LEU A 104 1.97 -11.76 -9.75
C LEU A 104 2.16 -12.45 -11.11
N ILE A 105 2.95 -13.52 -11.16
CA ILE A 105 3.20 -14.28 -12.39
C ILE A 105 1.94 -14.98 -12.87
N GLU A 106 1.16 -15.59 -11.98
CA GLU A 106 -0.11 -16.23 -12.32
C GLU A 106 -1.10 -15.24 -12.95
N ARG A 107 -1.26 -14.05 -12.35
CA ARG A 107 -2.12 -12.98 -12.90
C ARG A 107 -1.63 -12.50 -14.26
N LEU A 108 -0.33 -12.31 -14.42
CA LEU A 108 0.27 -11.88 -15.69
C LEU A 108 0.09 -12.95 -16.78
N LEU A 109 0.25 -14.22 -16.42
CA LEU A 109 0.00 -15.35 -17.33
C LEU A 109 -1.48 -15.44 -17.73
N GLY A 110 -2.40 -15.23 -16.77
CA GLY A 110 -3.84 -15.16 -17.06
C GLY A 110 -4.18 -14.06 -18.06
N LEU A 111 -3.63 -12.86 -17.85
CA LEU A 111 -3.80 -11.73 -18.76
C LEU A 111 -3.22 -12.04 -20.16
N TYR A 112 -2.04 -12.64 -20.22
CA TYR A 112 -1.41 -13.03 -21.47
C TYR A 112 -2.25 -14.05 -22.24
N LYS A 113 -2.76 -15.09 -21.56
CA LYS A 113 -3.64 -16.10 -22.19
C LYS A 113 -4.93 -15.48 -22.73
N HIS A 114 -5.48 -14.47 -22.04
CA HIS A 114 -6.70 -13.81 -22.43
C HIS A 114 -6.50 -12.82 -23.59
N ARG A 115 -5.43 -12.03 -23.56
CA ARG A 115 -5.17 -10.94 -24.53
C ARG A 115 -4.28 -11.34 -25.70
N GLY A 116 -3.49 -12.41 -25.59
CA GLY A 116 -2.53 -12.87 -26.59
C GLY A 116 -1.24 -12.03 -26.68
N PHE A 117 -1.20 -10.88 -26.02
CA PHE A 117 -0.03 -10.01 -25.97
C PHE A 117 0.03 -9.22 -24.67
N LEU A 118 1.22 -8.71 -24.32
CA LEU A 118 1.43 -7.89 -23.13
C LEU A 118 2.10 -6.58 -23.48
N SER A 119 1.64 -5.51 -22.83
CA SER A 119 2.31 -4.21 -22.79
C SER A 119 2.07 -3.55 -21.44
N GLY A 120 2.83 -2.49 -21.10
CA GLY A 120 2.59 -1.74 -19.87
C GLY A 120 1.14 -1.21 -19.79
N LEU A 121 0.65 -0.64 -20.91
CA LEU A 121 -0.73 -0.13 -20.99
C LEU A 121 -1.76 -1.23 -20.80
N VAL A 122 -1.59 -2.39 -21.43
CA VAL A 122 -2.54 -3.53 -21.29
C VAL A 122 -2.63 -4.01 -19.85
N ILE A 123 -1.51 -3.98 -19.10
CA ILE A 123 -1.50 -4.34 -17.69
C ILE A 123 -2.19 -3.27 -16.85
N ASP A 124 -1.89 -1.99 -17.12
CA ASP A 124 -2.40 -0.86 -16.33
C ASP A 124 -3.90 -0.62 -16.54
N GLU A 125 -4.44 -1.01 -17.71
CA GLU A 125 -5.87 -0.94 -18.04
C GLU A 125 -6.68 -2.18 -17.60
N ALA A 126 -6.01 -3.27 -17.26
CA ALA A 126 -6.69 -4.51 -16.88
C ALA A 126 -7.22 -4.43 -15.44
N GLU A 127 -8.53 -4.60 -15.30
CA GLU A 127 -9.21 -4.55 -14.00
C GLU A 127 -8.65 -5.61 -13.03
N GLY A 128 -8.39 -5.19 -11.78
CA GLY A 128 -7.88 -6.07 -10.73
C GLY A 128 -6.40 -6.47 -10.89
N MET A 129 -5.69 -5.94 -11.88
CA MET A 129 -4.26 -6.17 -12.05
C MET A 129 -3.42 -5.17 -11.26
N PRO A 130 -2.29 -5.60 -10.67
CA PRO A 130 -1.25 -4.70 -10.21
C PRO A 130 -0.69 -3.89 -11.37
N SER A 131 -0.27 -2.63 -11.10
CA SER A 131 0.31 -1.79 -12.16
C SER A 131 1.59 -2.38 -12.77
N SER A 132 1.87 -2.03 -14.03
CA SER A 132 3.08 -2.45 -14.75
C SER A 132 4.37 -2.09 -13.98
N ALA A 133 4.36 -0.99 -13.22
CA ALA A 133 5.46 -0.58 -12.37
C ALA A 133 5.77 -1.59 -11.25
N VAL A 134 4.75 -2.26 -10.69
CA VAL A 134 4.92 -3.31 -9.68
C VAL A 134 5.72 -4.48 -10.25
N TYR A 135 5.37 -4.92 -11.45
CA TYR A 135 6.09 -5.99 -12.16
C TYR A 135 7.53 -5.59 -12.47
N ALA A 136 7.73 -4.38 -13.00
CA ALA A 136 9.07 -3.88 -13.29
C ALA A 136 9.96 -3.81 -12.05
N HIS A 137 9.43 -3.31 -10.93
CA HIS A 137 10.16 -3.21 -9.67
C HIS A 137 10.45 -4.60 -9.06
N ARG A 138 9.45 -5.50 -9.06
CA ARG A 138 9.57 -6.80 -8.41
C ARG A 138 10.50 -7.76 -9.15
N PHE A 139 10.47 -7.75 -10.48
CA PHE A 139 11.25 -8.66 -11.33
C PHE A 139 12.45 -7.99 -12.00
N GLY A 140 12.74 -6.72 -11.68
CA GLY A 140 13.86 -5.94 -12.19
C GLY A 140 13.60 -5.27 -13.54
N SER A 141 12.67 -5.77 -14.34
CA SER A 141 12.15 -5.11 -15.54
C SER A 141 10.82 -5.74 -15.97
N LEU A 142 10.02 -4.98 -16.69
CA LEU A 142 8.77 -5.48 -17.25
C LEU A 142 9.00 -6.58 -18.30
N ILE A 143 10.07 -6.45 -19.09
CA ILE A 143 10.47 -7.47 -20.09
C ILE A 143 10.80 -8.79 -19.41
N ARG A 144 11.50 -8.76 -18.28
CA ARG A 144 11.82 -9.97 -17.52
C ARG A 144 10.57 -10.65 -16.98
N ALA A 145 9.59 -9.87 -16.51
CA ALA A 145 8.30 -10.42 -16.10
C ALA A 145 7.57 -11.09 -17.28
N TYR A 146 7.63 -10.50 -18.48
CA TYR A 146 7.07 -11.12 -19.68
C TYR A 146 7.73 -12.45 -20.04
N GLN A 147 9.05 -12.51 -19.97
CA GLN A 147 9.81 -13.74 -20.23
C GLN A 147 9.41 -14.87 -19.28
N MET A 148 9.14 -14.54 -18.00
CA MET A 148 8.71 -15.53 -17.00
C MET A 148 7.36 -16.17 -17.33
N VAL A 149 6.49 -15.48 -18.08
CA VAL A 149 5.20 -16.02 -18.56
C VAL A 149 5.26 -16.51 -20.01
N GLY A 150 6.47 -16.60 -20.60
CA GLY A 150 6.67 -17.10 -21.96
C GLY A 150 6.32 -16.11 -23.06
N PHE A 151 6.15 -14.82 -22.74
CA PHE A 151 5.90 -13.78 -23.74
C PHE A 151 7.19 -13.03 -24.09
N THR A 152 7.52 -12.99 -25.37
CA THR A 152 8.62 -12.19 -25.90
C THR A 152 8.04 -11.10 -26.80
N PRO A 153 8.18 -9.81 -26.43
CA PRO A 153 7.72 -8.72 -27.29
C PRO A 153 8.41 -8.75 -28.65
N GLY A 154 7.68 -8.51 -29.72
CA GLY A 154 8.21 -8.53 -31.09
C GLY A 154 9.20 -7.39 -31.41
N ARG A 155 9.43 -6.46 -30.47
CA ARG A 155 10.48 -5.43 -30.56
C ARG A 155 11.73 -5.88 -29.84
N ASP A 156 12.87 -5.73 -30.50
CA ASP A 156 14.17 -5.94 -29.85
C ASP A 156 14.45 -4.83 -28.83
N TYR A 157 14.47 -5.21 -27.54
CA TYR A 157 14.79 -4.34 -26.42
C TYR A 157 16.22 -4.54 -25.90
N GLN A 158 17.09 -5.27 -26.61
CA GLN A 158 18.47 -5.53 -26.18
C GLN A 158 19.26 -4.24 -25.97
N TYR A 159 18.96 -3.18 -26.72
CA TYR A 159 19.56 -1.86 -26.53
C TYR A 159 19.33 -1.28 -25.11
N LEU A 160 18.25 -1.65 -24.42
CA LEU A 160 18.01 -1.20 -23.04
C LEU A 160 19.00 -1.83 -22.05
N ALA A 161 19.37 -3.09 -22.27
CA ALA A 161 20.37 -3.78 -21.45
C ALA A 161 21.77 -3.17 -21.69
N VAL A 162 22.10 -2.92 -22.95
CA VAL A 162 23.37 -2.24 -23.36
C VAL A 162 23.46 -0.84 -22.75
N ASN A 163 22.41 -0.02 -22.87
CA ASN A 163 22.39 1.32 -22.31
C ASN A 163 22.50 1.32 -20.77
N ARG A 164 21.88 0.35 -20.08
CA ARG A 164 22.01 0.19 -18.63
C ARG A 164 23.43 -0.19 -18.24
N PHE A 165 24.06 -1.06 -19.00
CA PHE A 165 25.46 -1.44 -18.80
C PHE A 165 26.40 -0.25 -19.00
N LEU A 166 26.24 0.51 -20.09
CA LEU A 166 27.04 1.69 -20.38
C LEU A 166 26.92 2.77 -19.30
N ARG A 167 25.69 3.02 -18.78
CA ARG A 167 25.48 3.98 -17.67
C ARG A 167 26.15 3.56 -16.36
N ARG A 168 26.45 2.27 -16.17
CA ARG A 168 27.19 1.80 -14.98
C ARG A 168 28.71 1.98 -15.14
N LEU A 169 29.18 1.99 -16.38
CA LEU A 169 30.60 2.21 -16.69
C LEU A 169 30.99 3.69 -16.67
N HIS A 170 30.03 4.59 -16.88
CA HIS A 170 30.21 6.04 -16.90
C HIS A 170 29.22 6.66 -15.90
N PRO A 171 29.52 6.64 -14.58
CA PRO A 171 28.69 7.27 -13.54
C PRO A 171 28.71 8.81 -13.63
#